data_c91043c042179bd92413eaea7b839708
#
_entry.id   c91043c042179bd92413eaea7b839708
#
_cell.length_a   1.000
_cell.length_b   1.000
_cell.length_c   1.000
_cell.angle_alpha   90.00
_cell.angle_beta   90.00
_cell.angle_gamma   90.00
#
_symmetry.space_group_name_H-M   'P 1'
#
loop_
_entity.id
_entity.type
_entity.pdbx_description
1 polymer ?
#
loop_
_entity_poly.entity_id
_entity_poly.type
_entity_poly.pdbx_seq_one_letter_code
_entity_poly.pdbx_strand_id
1 'polypeptide(L)'
;MSRAEQFYRAGRADLLAGKVDVDEPPVDGGPRWGVSAILRPRGDVVERLRAVAASIAHIIGPGHWVHGKESLHTTLRSFEPYSTRDMEGDVRIGAYSDAVAEACDGFAPVSLTLQGAAPHAGGVMIVGREEEQGLPLLQQRLAAALQAKDVVDNESDFTRDLWYVQLVHFAGPVHDAAALVKWGDERREEVFGTVTYDEVEVVRWFHVDGAMRNESLYRAKLDG
;
A
#
# COMPACT_ATOMS: atom_id res chain seq x y z
N MET A 1 -15.49 -6.02 -16.73
CA MET A 1 -15.15 -6.42 -15.33
C MET A 1 -13.99 -5.55 -14.90
N SER A 2 -14.13 -4.81 -13.79
CA SER A 2 -13.07 -3.92 -13.29
C SER A 2 -11.86 -4.71 -12.78
N ARG A 3 -10.69 -4.04 -12.64
CA ARG A 3 -9.48 -4.63 -12.07
C ARG A 3 -9.71 -5.12 -10.64
N ALA A 4 -10.40 -4.30 -9.82
CA ALA A 4 -10.75 -4.69 -8.45
C ALA A 4 -11.61 -5.97 -8.40
N GLU A 5 -12.58 -6.10 -9.31
CA GLU A 5 -13.42 -7.31 -9.41
C GLU A 5 -12.60 -8.54 -9.82
N GLN A 6 -11.68 -8.41 -10.76
CA GLN A 6 -10.78 -9.50 -11.16
C GLN A 6 -9.91 -9.94 -9.98
N PHE A 7 -9.30 -8.96 -9.29
CA PHE A 7 -8.46 -9.22 -8.13
C PHE A 7 -9.23 -9.91 -7.01
N TYR A 8 -10.42 -9.44 -6.69
CA TYR A 8 -11.29 -10.04 -5.69
C TYR A 8 -11.62 -11.51 -6.00
N ARG A 9 -12.02 -11.80 -7.24
CA ARG A 9 -12.34 -13.19 -7.64
C ARG A 9 -11.13 -14.10 -7.59
N ALA A 10 -9.98 -13.64 -8.04
CA ALA A 10 -8.72 -14.39 -7.98
C ALA A 10 -8.33 -14.67 -6.52
N GLY A 11 -8.31 -13.66 -5.66
CA GLY A 11 -7.97 -13.81 -4.25
C GLY A 11 -8.90 -14.78 -3.52
N ARG A 12 -10.19 -14.69 -3.78
CA ARG A 12 -11.20 -15.64 -3.26
C ARG A 12 -10.92 -17.08 -3.69
N ALA A 13 -10.64 -17.28 -4.98
CA ALA A 13 -10.37 -18.61 -5.52
C ALA A 13 -9.07 -19.20 -4.93
N ASP A 14 -8.02 -18.40 -4.81
CA ASP A 14 -6.74 -18.82 -4.27
C ASP A 14 -6.87 -19.22 -2.79
N LEU A 15 -7.53 -18.43 -1.96
CA LEU A 15 -7.76 -18.75 -0.55
C LEU A 15 -8.58 -20.03 -0.37
N LEU A 16 -9.66 -20.22 -1.14
CA LEU A 16 -10.46 -21.44 -1.08
C LEU A 16 -9.71 -22.67 -1.59
N ALA A 17 -8.70 -22.49 -2.44
CA ALA A 17 -7.78 -23.55 -2.86
C ALA A 17 -6.63 -23.79 -1.87
N GLY A 18 -6.62 -23.08 -0.73
CA GLY A 18 -5.56 -23.18 0.30
C GLY A 18 -4.25 -22.52 -0.10
N LYS A 19 -4.25 -21.65 -1.13
CA LYS A 19 -3.06 -20.91 -1.52
C LYS A 19 -2.89 -19.70 -0.61
N VAL A 20 -1.74 -19.62 0.04
CA VAL A 20 -1.30 -18.50 0.87
C VAL A 20 0.11 -18.12 0.44
N ASP A 21 0.28 -16.87 0.04
CA ASP A 21 1.58 -16.28 -0.27
C ASP A 21 2.12 -15.68 1.02
N VAL A 22 3.02 -16.39 1.67
CA VAL A 22 3.59 -15.98 2.95
C VAL A 22 4.63 -14.89 2.74
N ASP A 23 4.43 -13.75 3.41
CA ASP A 23 5.43 -12.70 3.51
C ASP A 23 6.46 -13.07 4.60
N GLU A 24 7.67 -13.37 4.18
CA GLU A 24 8.80 -13.55 5.08
C GLU A 24 9.46 -12.20 5.41
N PRO A 25 10.21 -12.09 6.54
CA PRO A 25 11.01 -10.92 6.82
C PRO A 25 11.90 -10.55 5.61
N PRO A 26 11.91 -9.27 5.19
CA PRO A 26 12.63 -8.88 3.99
C PRO A 26 14.13 -9.05 4.16
N VAL A 27 14.80 -9.46 3.10
CA VAL A 27 16.24 -9.59 3.01
C VAL A 27 16.80 -8.49 2.09
N ASP A 28 18.06 -8.11 2.28
CA ASP A 28 18.74 -7.11 1.48
C ASP A 28 18.71 -7.47 -0.01
N GLY A 29 18.29 -6.54 -0.87
CA GLY A 29 18.07 -6.78 -2.30
C GLY A 29 16.72 -7.43 -2.63
N GLY A 30 15.90 -7.78 -1.64
CA GLY A 30 14.57 -8.37 -1.86
C GLY A 30 13.61 -7.39 -2.56
N PRO A 31 12.69 -7.89 -3.42
CA PRO A 31 11.91 -7.04 -4.34
C PRO A 31 10.83 -6.21 -3.65
N ARG A 32 10.51 -6.49 -2.39
CA ARG A 32 9.45 -5.82 -1.62
C ARG A 32 10.02 -5.03 -0.45
N TRP A 33 9.24 -4.07 0.05
CA TRP A 33 9.53 -3.33 1.27
C TRP A 33 10.78 -2.42 1.19
N GLY A 34 11.11 -1.94 0.00
CA GLY A 34 12.18 -0.97 -0.21
C GLY A 34 11.75 0.48 0.03
N VAL A 35 12.36 1.42 -0.68
CA VAL A 35 11.96 2.83 -0.65
C VAL A 35 10.74 3.03 -1.55
N SER A 36 9.75 3.77 -1.06
CA SER A 36 8.49 3.99 -1.78
C SER A 36 7.93 5.39 -1.55
N ALA A 37 7.22 5.93 -2.55
CA ALA A 37 6.31 7.05 -2.35
C ALA A 37 4.95 6.50 -1.88
N ILE A 38 4.45 7.02 -0.77
CA ILE A 38 3.18 6.61 -0.17
C ILE A 38 2.28 7.79 0.13
N LEU A 39 0.99 7.49 0.24
CA LEU A 39 -0.06 8.38 0.71
C LEU A 39 -0.61 7.81 2.01
N ARG A 40 -0.60 8.59 3.08
CA ARG A 40 -0.99 8.11 4.40
C ARG A 40 -2.41 8.52 4.75
N PRO A 41 -3.33 7.57 5.00
CA PRO A 41 -4.66 7.91 5.49
C PRO A 41 -4.58 8.57 6.87
N ARG A 42 -5.47 9.53 7.12
CA ARG A 42 -5.54 10.27 8.38
C ARG A 42 -6.98 10.35 8.90
N GLY A 43 -7.15 10.77 10.13
CA GLY A 43 -8.46 10.97 10.76
C GLY A 43 -9.15 9.65 11.14
N ASP A 44 -10.48 9.71 11.27
CA ASP A 44 -11.31 8.62 11.81
C ASP A 44 -11.28 7.34 10.98
N VAL A 45 -10.97 7.46 9.68
CA VAL A 45 -10.85 6.29 8.79
C VAL A 45 -9.74 5.34 9.26
N VAL A 46 -8.66 5.86 9.83
CA VAL A 46 -7.55 5.05 10.36
C VAL A 46 -8.03 4.15 11.49
N GLU A 47 -8.82 4.68 12.42
CA GLU A 47 -9.35 3.90 13.54
C GLU A 47 -10.35 2.85 13.04
N ARG A 48 -11.15 3.18 12.03
CA ARG A 48 -12.06 2.21 11.38
C ARG A 48 -11.28 1.07 10.71
N LEU A 49 -10.22 1.38 9.94
CA LEU A 49 -9.37 0.37 9.31
C LEU A 49 -8.69 -0.53 10.35
N ARG A 50 -8.22 0.02 11.46
CA ARG A 50 -7.64 -0.74 12.57
C ARG A 50 -8.67 -1.65 13.24
N ALA A 51 -9.89 -1.18 13.46
CA ALA A 51 -10.98 -1.99 14.00
C ALA A 51 -11.32 -3.16 13.06
N VAL A 52 -11.32 -2.90 11.75
CA VAL A 52 -11.52 -3.94 10.72
C VAL A 52 -10.39 -4.98 10.79
N ALA A 53 -9.13 -4.56 10.83
CA ALA A 53 -7.99 -5.47 10.97
C ALA A 53 -8.07 -6.31 12.26
N ALA A 54 -8.46 -5.71 13.38
CA ALA A 54 -8.66 -6.41 14.64
C ALA A 54 -9.81 -7.44 14.56
N SER A 55 -10.87 -7.15 13.80
CA SER A 55 -12.04 -8.04 13.67
C SER A 55 -11.75 -9.37 12.99
N ILE A 56 -10.69 -9.45 12.20
CA ILE A 56 -10.29 -10.67 11.49
C ILE A 56 -9.18 -11.47 12.19
N ALA A 57 -8.62 -10.94 13.28
CA ALA A 57 -7.49 -11.58 13.97
C ALA A 57 -7.78 -13.03 14.40
N HIS A 58 -9.01 -13.30 14.89
CA HIS A 58 -9.41 -14.65 15.28
C HIS A 58 -9.67 -15.58 14.08
N ILE A 59 -9.95 -15.04 12.90
CA ILE A 59 -10.18 -15.80 11.67
C ILE A 59 -8.84 -16.22 11.05
N ILE A 60 -7.90 -15.28 10.99
CA ILE A 60 -6.59 -15.53 10.35
C ILE A 60 -5.63 -16.28 11.26
N GLY A 61 -5.76 -16.15 12.58
CA GLY A 61 -4.84 -16.70 13.58
C GLY A 61 -3.69 -15.74 13.92
N PRO A 62 -2.77 -16.15 14.80
CA PRO A 62 -1.65 -15.32 15.24
C PRO A 62 -0.48 -15.31 14.23
N GLY A 63 0.46 -14.37 14.41
CA GLY A 63 1.74 -14.36 13.70
C GLY A 63 1.75 -13.62 12.37
N HIS A 64 0.62 -13.03 11.96
CA HIS A 64 0.54 -12.22 10.75
C HIS A 64 0.96 -10.76 10.99
N TRP A 65 1.38 -10.05 9.92
CA TRP A 65 1.77 -8.65 10.02
C TRP A 65 0.54 -7.75 9.85
N VAL A 66 0.09 -7.19 10.97
CA VAL A 66 -1.05 -6.27 11.00
C VAL A 66 -0.54 -4.84 10.95
N HIS A 67 -0.99 -4.06 9.95
CA HIS A 67 -0.64 -2.66 9.85
C HIS A 67 -1.27 -1.84 10.99
N GLY A 68 -0.41 -1.11 11.70
CA GLY A 68 -0.81 -0.11 12.67
C GLY A 68 -0.99 1.27 12.02
N LYS A 69 -1.38 2.26 12.83
CA LYS A 69 -1.60 3.65 12.38
C LYS A 69 -0.45 4.20 11.54
N GLU A 70 0.79 3.93 11.95
CA GLU A 70 2.00 4.48 11.31
C GLU A 70 2.41 3.73 10.03
N SER A 71 1.82 2.57 9.76
CA SER A 71 2.16 1.75 8.60
C SER A 71 1.02 1.61 7.58
N LEU A 72 -0.22 2.02 7.92
CA LEU A 72 -1.31 2.07 6.94
C LEU A 72 -1.00 3.09 5.85
N HIS A 73 -1.09 2.68 4.58
CA HIS A 73 -0.77 3.53 3.44
C HIS A 73 -1.42 3.05 2.15
N THR A 74 -1.53 3.96 1.20
CA THR A 74 -1.70 3.65 -0.22
C THR A 74 -0.36 3.88 -0.91
N THR A 75 0.19 2.89 -1.60
CA THR A 75 1.43 3.04 -2.35
C THR A 75 1.16 3.82 -3.63
N LEU A 76 1.86 4.93 -3.82
CA LEU A 76 1.86 5.68 -5.07
C LEU A 76 2.86 5.09 -6.06
N ARG A 77 4.09 4.79 -5.59
CA ARG A 77 5.16 4.19 -6.39
C ARG A 77 6.22 3.51 -5.55
N SER A 78 6.76 2.38 -6.01
CA SER A 78 7.91 1.70 -5.40
C SER A 78 9.17 2.07 -6.17
N PHE A 79 10.20 2.59 -5.47
CA PHE A 79 11.42 3.09 -6.11
C PHE A 79 12.51 2.03 -6.21
N GLU A 80 12.76 1.30 -5.12
CA GLU A 80 13.88 0.36 -5.09
C GLU A 80 13.59 -0.85 -4.20
N PRO A 81 14.35 -1.94 -4.36
CA PRO A 81 14.31 -3.11 -3.47
C PRO A 81 14.62 -2.77 -2.01
N TYR A 82 14.27 -3.68 -1.10
CA TYR A 82 14.65 -3.58 0.31
C TYR A 82 16.16 -3.44 0.46
N SER A 83 16.58 -2.54 1.34
CA SER A 83 18.00 -2.35 1.63
C SER A 83 18.22 -2.00 3.07
N THR A 84 19.28 -2.60 3.65
CA THR A 84 19.78 -2.31 5.00
C THR A 84 20.83 -1.19 5.01
N ARG A 85 21.19 -0.63 3.84
CA ARG A 85 22.17 0.46 3.75
C ARG A 85 21.73 1.70 4.51
N ASP A 86 22.69 2.54 4.87
CA ASP A 86 22.41 3.88 5.36
C ASP A 86 21.76 4.75 4.25
N MET A 87 20.72 5.48 4.59
CA MET A 87 19.98 6.37 3.67
C MET A 87 20.40 7.83 3.84
N GLU A 88 21.12 8.18 4.91
CA GLU A 88 21.58 9.54 5.14
C GLU A 88 22.60 9.95 4.04
N GLY A 89 22.29 11.05 3.33
CA GLY A 89 23.13 11.54 2.24
C GLY A 89 23.16 10.66 0.97
N ASP A 90 22.32 9.63 0.87
CA ASP A 90 22.21 8.82 -0.35
C ASP A 90 21.63 9.67 -1.51
N VAL A 91 22.40 9.81 -2.57
CA VAL A 91 22.03 10.61 -3.76
C VAL A 91 20.73 10.14 -4.43
N ARG A 92 20.41 8.84 -4.34
CA ARG A 92 19.16 8.29 -4.88
C ARG A 92 17.95 8.80 -4.10
N ILE A 93 18.06 8.89 -2.78
CA ILE A 93 17.00 9.45 -1.94
C ILE A 93 16.77 10.93 -2.29
N GLY A 94 17.85 11.69 -2.56
CA GLY A 94 17.73 13.04 -3.08
C GLY A 94 16.97 13.10 -4.39
N ALA A 95 17.31 12.23 -5.36
CA ALA A 95 16.65 12.17 -6.66
C ALA A 95 15.16 11.77 -6.55
N TYR A 96 14.80 10.81 -5.66
CA TYR A 96 13.39 10.47 -5.40
C TYR A 96 12.63 11.63 -4.77
N SER A 97 13.25 12.31 -3.80
CA SER A 97 12.66 13.47 -3.12
C SER A 97 12.39 14.61 -4.09
N ASP A 98 13.34 14.93 -4.95
CA ASP A 98 13.21 15.97 -5.97
C ASP A 98 12.13 15.63 -7.00
N ALA A 99 12.04 14.36 -7.42
CA ALA A 99 10.99 13.91 -8.34
C ALA A 99 9.59 13.99 -7.69
N VAL A 100 9.47 13.62 -6.41
CA VAL A 100 8.22 13.75 -5.65
C VAL A 100 7.85 15.22 -5.47
N ALA A 101 8.80 16.11 -5.13
CA ALA A 101 8.56 17.55 -5.03
C ALA A 101 8.00 18.11 -6.35
N GLU A 102 8.65 17.80 -7.48
CA GLU A 102 8.23 18.23 -8.81
C GLU A 102 6.84 17.69 -9.20
N ALA A 103 6.55 16.43 -8.89
CA ALA A 103 5.26 15.83 -9.17
C ALA A 103 4.11 16.46 -8.35
N CYS A 104 4.40 16.88 -7.11
CA CYS A 104 3.42 17.46 -6.20
C CYS A 104 3.22 18.97 -6.40
N ASP A 105 4.17 19.67 -7.02
CA ASP A 105 4.10 21.13 -7.21
C ASP A 105 2.83 21.55 -7.97
N GLY A 106 1.99 22.38 -7.33
CA GLY A 106 0.69 22.80 -7.86
C GLY A 106 -0.28 21.66 -8.14
N PHE A 107 -0.14 20.50 -7.48
CA PHE A 107 -1.09 19.39 -7.61
C PHE A 107 -2.10 19.42 -6.47
N ALA A 108 -3.39 19.39 -6.81
CA ALA A 108 -4.46 19.42 -5.82
C ALA A 108 -4.50 18.15 -4.94
N PRO A 109 -4.97 18.25 -3.68
CA PRO A 109 -5.23 17.08 -2.85
C PRO A 109 -6.13 16.06 -3.53
N VAL A 110 -5.85 14.76 -3.31
CA VAL A 110 -6.55 13.65 -3.96
C VAL A 110 -7.44 12.92 -2.97
N SER A 111 -8.69 12.65 -3.35
CA SER A 111 -9.63 11.90 -2.53
C SER A 111 -9.77 10.46 -3.01
N LEU A 112 -9.78 9.52 -2.07
CA LEU A 112 -9.96 8.10 -2.31
C LEU A 112 -11.02 7.54 -1.38
N THR A 113 -12.10 6.99 -1.93
CA THR A 113 -13.12 6.28 -1.16
C THR A 113 -12.69 4.84 -0.96
N LEU A 114 -12.48 4.44 0.30
CA LEU A 114 -12.14 3.08 0.68
C LEU A 114 -13.42 2.25 0.77
N GLN A 115 -13.60 1.34 -0.19
CA GLN A 115 -14.81 0.53 -0.32
C GLN A 115 -14.47 -0.89 -0.74
N GLY A 116 -14.96 -1.85 0.02
CA GLY A 116 -14.81 -3.27 -0.24
C GLY A 116 -13.57 -3.89 0.40
N ALA A 117 -13.79 -4.86 1.28
CA ALA A 117 -12.73 -5.69 1.81
C ALA A 117 -12.37 -6.79 0.81
N ALA A 118 -11.09 -6.97 0.53
CA ALA A 118 -10.59 -7.94 -0.43
C ALA A 118 -9.50 -8.83 0.19
N PRO A 119 -9.89 -9.95 0.81
CA PRO A 119 -8.96 -11.01 1.17
C PRO A 119 -8.33 -11.62 -0.11
N HIS A 120 -7.03 -11.88 -0.07
CA HIS A 120 -6.28 -12.48 -1.18
C HIS A 120 -5.15 -13.35 -0.63
N ALA A 121 -4.44 -14.08 -1.50
CA ALA A 121 -3.41 -15.03 -1.06
C ALA A 121 -2.33 -14.42 -0.15
N GLY A 122 -1.97 -13.15 -0.34
CA GLY A 122 -0.93 -12.48 0.46
C GLY A 122 -1.45 -11.67 1.66
N GLY A 123 -2.78 -11.57 1.87
CA GLY A 123 -3.30 -10.78 2.98
C GLY A 123 -4.73 -10.29 2.84
N VAL A 124 -5.01 -9.15 3.49
CA VAL A 124 -6.32 -8.49 3.42
C VAL A 124 -6.14 -7.00 3.16
N MET A 125 -6.79 -6.49 2.14
CA MET A 125 -6.77 -5.07 1.81
C MET A 125 -8.18 -4.48 1.74
N ILE A 126 -8.27 -3.15 1.87
CA ILE A 126 -9.46 -2.38 1.52
C ILE A 126 -9.18 -1.69 0.18
N VAL A 127 -10.08 -1.92 -0.77
CA VAL A 127 -9.97 -1.35 -2.13
C VAL A 127 -10.29 0.14 -2.10
N GLY A 128 -9.55 0.92 -2.84
CA GLY A 128 -9.80 2.33 -3.08
C GLY A 128 -10.51 2.56 -4.39
N ARG A 129 -11.51 3.41 -4.37
CA ARG A 129 -12.21 3.91 -5.56
C ARG A 129 -12.01 5.41 -5.66
N GLU A 130 -11.57 5.84 -6.79
CA GLU A 130 -11.30 7.23 -7.10
C GLU A 130 -12.31 7.73 -8.13
N GLU A 131 -12.83 8.94 -7.92
CA GLU A 131 -13.81 9.55 -8.81
C GLU A 131 -13.17 10.45 -9.87
N GLU A 132 -12.02 11.07 -9.56
CA GLU A 132 -11.45 12.18 -10.35
C GLU A 132 -10.13 11.87 -11.08
N GLN A 133 -9.66 10.62 -11.08
CA GLN A 133 -8.40 10.21 -11.73
C GLN A 133 -7.14 10.95 -11.22
N GLY A 134 -7.15 11.52 -10.02
CA GLY A 134 -6.02 12.26 -9.44
C GLY A 134 -4.81 11.38 -9.16
N LEU A 135 -5.01 10.17 -8.62
CA LEU A 135 -3.91 9.23 -8.35
C LEU A 135 -3.20 8.76 -9.62
N PRO A 136 -3.88 8.34 -10.70
CA PRO A 136 -3.23 8.03 -11.97
C PRO A 136 -2.45 9.22 -12.54
N LEU A 137 -2.99 10.43 -12.47
CA LEU A 137 -2.31 11.64 -12.94
C LEU A 137 -1.07 11.97 -12.10
N LEU A 138 -1.17 11.88 -10.76
CA LEU A 138 -0.05 12.10 -9.86
C LEU A 138 1.05 11.05 -10.08
N GLN A 139 0.67 9.77 -10.26
CA GLN A 139 1.61 8.69 -10.60
C GLN A 139 2.30 8.97 -11.94
N GLN A 140 1.57 9.44 -12.95
CA GLN A 140 2.13 9.77 -14.25
C GLN A 140 3.12 10.94 -14.17
N ARG A 141 2.79 12.01 -13.42
CA ARG A 141 3.72 13.13 -13.17
C ARG A 141 4.99 12.65 -12.47
N LEU A 142 4.85 11.81 -11.44
CA LEU A 142 5.99 11.25 -10.73
C LEU A 142 6.87 10.38 -11.64
N ALA A 143 6.26 9.54 -12.48
CA ALA A 143 7.00 8.75 -13.46
C ALA A 143 7.79 9.62 -14.45
N ALA A 144 7.18 10.70 -14.95
CA ALA A 144 7.85 11.64 -15.85
C ALA A 144 9.01 12.38 -15.15
N ALA A 145 8.83 12.81 -13.91
CA ALA A 145 9.88 13.46 -13.12
C ALA A 145 11.08 12.54 -12.83
N LEU A 146 10.82 11.25 -12.52
CA LEU A 146 11.87 10.24 -12.36
C LEU A 146 12.62 10.00 -13.68
N GLN A 147 11.90 9.85 -14.78
CA GLN A 147 12.51 9.68 -16.10
C GLN A 147 13.38 10.88 -16.52
N ALA A 148 12.95 12.10 -16.24
CA ALA A 148 13.73 13.32 -16.51
C ALA A 148 15.03 13.40 -15.72
N LYS A 149 15.16 12.63 -14.65
CA LYS A 149 16.36 12.51 -13.79
C LYS A 149 17.17 11.22 -14.05
N ASP A 150 16.84 10.49 -15.13
CA ASP A 150 17.43 9.19 -15.46
C ASP A 150 17.35 8.16 -14.32
N VAL A 151 16.29 8.25 -13.50
CA VAL A 151 16.05 7.32 -12.39
C VAL A 151 15.22 6.13 -12.89
N VAL A 152 15.81 4.94 -12.80
CA VAL A 152 15.11 3.66 -13.01
C VAL A 152 14.62 3.16 -11.66
N ASP A 153 13.34 2.83 -11.57
CA ASP A 153 12.73 2.33 -10.36
C ASP A 153 12.05 0.96 -10.56
N ASN A 154 11.53 0.37 -9.48
CA ASN A 154 10.87 -0.95 -9.51
C ASN A 154 9.60 -0.98 -10.37
N GLU A 155 9.06 0.16 -10.76
CA GLU A 155 7.80 0.29 -11.51
C GLU A 155 8.00 1.02 -12.85
N SER A 156 9.22 1.07 -13.37
CA SER A 156 9.51 1.72 -14.67
C SER A 156 8.71 1.12 -15.83
N ASP A 157 8.43 -0.19 -15.77
CA ASP A 157 7.64 -0.94 -16.76
C ASP A 157 6.24 -1.31 -16.27
N PHE A 158 5.79 -0.71 -15.16
CA PHE A 158 4.51 -1.04 -14.52
C PHE A 158 3.67 0.20 -14.25
N THR A 159 2.37 0.13 -14.54
CA THR A 159 1.40 1.16 -14.18
C THR A 159 0.41 0.60 -13.16
N ARG A 160 0.28 1.27 -12.01
CA ARG A 160 -0.74 0.91 -11.02
C ARG A 160 -2.12 1.22 -11.55
N ASP A 161 -2.98 0.23 -11.51
CA ASP A 161 -4.38 0.30 -11.90
C ASP A 161 -5.35 -0.13 -10.78
N LEU A 162 -4.80 -0.38 -9.59
CA LEU A 162 -5.55 -0.75 -8.39
C LEU A 162 -4.98 0.00 -7.17
N TRP A 163 -5.81 0.83 -6.57
CA TRP A 163 -5.51 1.56 -5.34
C TRP A 163 -6.11 0.84 -4.14
N TYR A 164 -5.39 0.77 -3.05
CA TYR A 164 -5.84 0.07 -1.84
C TYR A 164 -5.02 0.49 -0.61
N VAL A 165 -5.57 0.16 0.56
CA VAL A 165 -4.84 0.16 1.82
C VAL A 165 -4.75 -1.29 2.30
N GLN A 166 -3.53 -1.81 2.43
CA GLN A 166 -3.30 -3.14 3.00
C GLN A 166 -3.49 -3.08 4.51
N LEU A 167 -4.24 -4.04 5.07
CA LEU A 167 -4.48 -4.15 6.50
C LEU A 167 -3.59 -5.21 7.15
N VAL A 168 -3.43 -6.33 6.46
CA VAL A 168 -2.71 -7.50 6.97
C VAL A 168 -1.91 -8.14 5.85
N HIS A 169 -0.68 -8.52 6.14
CA HIS A 169 0.12 -9.45 5.33
C HIS A 169 0.18 -10.79 6.03
N PHE A 170 -0.01 -11.87 5.29
CA PHE A 170 0.10 -13.21 5.87
C PHE A 170 1.57 -13.59 5.99
N ALA A 171 2.01 -13.84 7.22
CA ALA A 171 3.35 -14.33 7.54
C ALA A 171 3.33 -15.82 7.96
N GLY A 172 2.25 -16.51 7.65
CA GLY A 172 2.03 -17.93 7.93
C GLY A 172 0.68 -18.41 7.37
N PRO A 173 0.30 -19.67 7.64
CA PRO A 173 -0.96 -20.22 7.19
C PRO A 173 -2.14 -19.50 7.83
N VAL A 174 -3.19 -19.28 7.06
CA VAL A 174 -4.47 -18.70 7.55
C VAL A 174 -5.27 -19.80 8.25
N HIS A 175 -5.72 -19.51 9.47
CA HIS A 175 -6.42 -20.49 10.31
C HIS A 175 -7.75 -20.96 9.69
N ASP A 176 -8.59 -20.04 9.22
CA ASP A 176 -9.86 -20.35 8.56
C ASP A 176 -10.06 -19.50 7.28
N ALA A 177 -9.52 -19.98 6.18
CA ALA A 177 -9.61 -19.31 4.89
C ALA A 177 -11.06 -19.19 4.38
N ALA A 178 -11.91 -20.17 4.68
CA ALA A 178 -13.31 -20.13 4.27
C ALA A 178 -14.11 -19.07 5.03
N ALA A 179 -13.88 -18.96 6.34
CA ALA A 179 -14.47 -17.88 7.16
C ALA A 179 -13.95 -16.51 6.72
N LEU A 180 -12.66 -16.39 6.35
CA LEU A 180 -12.08 -15.16 5.85
C LEU A 180 -12.69 -14.72 4.51
N VAL A 181 -12.88 -15.65 3.59
CA VAL A 181 -13.56 -15.39 2.31
C VAL A 181 -14.99 -14.93 2.55
N LYS A 182 -15.75 -15.63 3.41
CA LYS A 182 -17.12 -15.23 3.77
C LYS A 182 -17.16 -13.84 4.39
N TRP A 183 -16.23 -13.53 5.29
CA TRP A 183 -16.10 -12.21 5.90
C TRP A 183 -15.88 -11.11 4.86
N GLY A 184 -15.03 -11.38 3.84
CA GLY A 184 -14.79 -10.47 2.71
C GLY A 184 -16.01 -10.32 1.81
N ASP A 185 -16.71 -11.42 1.48
CA ASP A 185 -17.95 -11.44 0.68
C ASP A 185 -19.01 -10.51 1.31
N GLU A 186 -19.19 -10.58 2.64
CA GLU A 186 -20.15 -9.75 3.40
C GLU A 186 -19.79 -8.26 3.40
N ARG A 187 -18.49 -7.91 3.18
CA ARG A 187 -17.98 -6.52 3.22
C ARG A 187 -17.52 -5.99 1.88
N ARG A 188 -17.91 -6.68 0.82
CA ARG A 188 -17.46 -6.33 -0.53
C ARG A 188 -17.89 -4.94 -0.99
N GLU A 189 -19.07 -4.48 -0.56
CA GLU A 189 -19.60 -3.15 -0.91
C GLU A 189 -19.60 -2.20 0.30
N GLU A 190 -19.02 -2.61 1.43
CA GLU A 190 -18.95 -1.76 2.63
C GLU A 190 -18.03 -0.56 2.38
N VAL A 191 -18.53 0.64 2.71
CA VAL A 191 -17.75 1.88 2.66
C VAL A 191 -17.09 2.12 4.02
N PHE A 192 -15.77 2.12 4.03
CA PHE A 192 -14.97 2.36 5.23
C PHE A 192 -14.68 3.84 5.47
N GLY A 193 -14.85 4.67 4.45
CA GLY A 193 -14.71 6.12 4.50
C GLY A 193 -13.98 6.67 3.29
N THR A 194 -13.96 7.99 3.17
CA THR A 194 -13.18 8.71 2.17
C THR A 194 -11.97 9.36 2.85
N VAL A 195 -10.80 9.22 2.25
CA VAL A 195 -9.57 9.89 2.66
C VAL A 195 -9.22 10.95 1.64
N THR A 196 -8.83 12.12 2.10
CA THR A 196 -8.19 13.13 1.27
C THR A 196 -6.70 13.11 1.60
N TYR A 197 -5.89 12.86 0.60
CA TYR A 197 -4.43 12.91 0.68
C TYR A 197 -3.96 14.31 0.28
N ASP A 198 -3.31 14.99 1.20
CA ASP A 198 -2.73 16.32 1.03
C ASP A 198 -1.20 16.31 1.02
N GLU A 199 -0.60 15.12 1.08
CA GLU A 199 0.84 14.95 1.20
C GLU A 199 1.28 13.60 0.62
N VAL A 200 2.42 13.58 -0.09
CA VAL A 200 3.15 12.38 -0.49
C VAL A 200 4.38 12.24 0.40
N GLU A 201 4.60 11.04 0.95
CA GLU A 201 5.80 10.74 1.74
C GLU A 201 6.72 9.78 0.97
N VAL A 202 8.01 10.07 0.92
CA VAL A 202 9.06 9.09 0.58
C VAL A 202 9.41 8.37 1.86
N VAL A 203 9.24 7.05 1.89
CA VAL A 203 9.51 6.24 3.08
C VAL A 203 10.47 5.11 2.77
N ARG A 204 11.28 4.74 3.78
CA ARG A 204 12.02 3.49 3.85
C ARG A 204 11.30 2.52 4.75
N TRP A 205 11.21 1.25 4.34
CA TRP A 205 10.68 0.18 5.15
C TRP A 205 11.78 -0.59 5.86
N PHE A 206 11.47 -1.12 7.04
CA PHE A 206 12.33 -2.02 7.79
C PHE A 206 11.49 -2.96 8.65
N HIS A 207 12.04 -4.15 8.90
CA HIS A 207 11.39 -5.16 9.73
C HIS A 207 12.03 -5.15 11.13
N VAL A 208 11.22 -4.96 12.15
CA VAL A 208 11.65 -4.99 13.55
C VAL A 208 10.55 -5.57 14.43
N ASP A 209 10.93 -6.40 15.38
CA ASP A 209 10.02 -7.03 16.37
C ASP A 209 8.80 -7.72 15.71
N GLY A 210 9.02 -8.42 14.59
CA GLY A 210 7.97 -9.16 13.88
C GLY A 210 6.97 -8.28 13.14
N ALA A 211 7.27 -7.00 12.89
CA ALA A 211 6.39 -6.07 12.19
C ALA A 211 7.13 -5.21 11.18
N MET A 212 6.44 -4.82 10.12
CA MET A 212 6.94 -3.81 9.19
C MET A 212 6.74 -2.41 9.77
N ARG A 213 7.82 -1.64 9.79
CA ARG A 213 7.86 -0.23 10.16
C ARG A 213 8.33 0.60 8.97
N ASN A 214 8.10 1.88 9.03
CA ASN A 214 8.68 2.80 8.05
C ASN A 214 9.19 4.08 8.72
N GLU A 215 10.16 4.68 8.05
CA GLU A 215 10.74 5.97 8.36
C GLU A 215 10.47 6.91 7.21
N SER A 216 9.99 8.12 7.49
CA SER A 216 9.78 9.17 6.49
C SER A 216 11.11 9.84 6.18
N LEU A 217 11.54 9.75 4.93
CA LEU A 217 12.77 10.37 4.43
C LEU A 217 12.50 11.76 3.83
N TYR A 218 11.31 11.96 3.24
CA TYR A 218 10.90 13.22 2.63
C TYR A 218 9.38 13.36 2.60
N ARG A 219 8.87 14.59 2.51
CA ARG A 219 7.45 14.90 2.38
C ARG A 219 7.24 16.06 1.43
N ALA A 220 6.25 15.95 0.56
CA ALA A 220 5.78 17.02 -0.30
C ALA A 220 4.27 17.23 -0.13
N LYS A 221 3.84 18.48 -0.11
CA LYS A 221 2.42 18.83 -0.03
C LYS A 221 1.77 18.79 -1.40
N LEU A 222 0.47 18.51 -1.40
CA LEU A 222 -0.45 18.68 -2.52
C LEU A 222 -1.28 19.93 -2.18
N ASP A 223 -1.01 21.07 -2.82
CA ASP A 223 -1.50 22.40 -2.43
C ASP A 223 -2.03 23.24 -3.62
N GLY A 224 -2.29 22.56 -4.74
CA GLY A 224 -2.81 23.16 -5.98
C GLY A 224 -4.30 23.52 -5.94
#